data_da6b517b96de6a6904ac88353cbb1c46
#
_entry.id   da6b517b96de6a6904ac88353cbb1c46
#
_cell.length_a   1.000
_cell.length_b   1.000
_cell.length_c   1.000
_cell.angle_alpha   90.00
_cell.angle_beta   90.00
_cell.angle_gamma   90.00
#
_symmetry.space_group_name_H-M   'P 1'
#
loop_
_entity.id
_entity.type
_entity.pdbx_description
1 polymer ?
#
loop_
_entity_poly.entity_id
_entity_poly.type
_entity_poly.pdbx_seq_one_letter_code
_entity_poly.pdbx_strand_id
1 'polypeptide(L)'
;MENEIIISREFPKKVIPLIKKAKRSIDIIVFDWGWYADEIGEQIQIFNNAIFNANKHGVKVRALVQKRLVKVILESLGIEAKVLHSKYLLHIKLMIIDGEIAVLGSHNYTKNAFNLNYEVSVIIKDSKSLDRLKEYFKSIYQ
;
A
#
# COMPACT_ATOMS: atom_id res chain seq x y z
N MET A 1 -21.12 -3.46 6.99
CA MET A 1 -20.22 -3.98 5.95
C MET A 1 -19.26 -4.96 6.56
N GLU A 2 -19.05 -6.06 5.90
CA GLU A 2 -18.22 -7.13 6.43
C GLU A 2 -16.75 -6.89 6.12
N ASN A 3 -15.88 -7.21 7.07
CA ASN A 3 -14.45 -7.25 6.85
C ASN A 3 -14.10 -8.54 6.10
N GLU A 4 -13.07 -8.48 5.30
CA GLU A 4 -12.60 -9.64 4.56
C GLU A 4 -11.16 -9.96 4.95
N ILE A 5 -10.91 -11.20 5.36
CA ILE A 5 -9.57 -11.65 5.75
C ILE A 5 -8.78 -12.07 4.51
N ILE A 6 -7.52 -11.69 4.48
CA ILE A 6 -6.58 -12.03 3.39
C ILE A 6 -5.50 -12.92 3.99
N ILE A 7 -5.35 -14.12 3.48
CA ILE A 7 -4.38 -15.08 4.00
C ILE A 7 -3.26 -15.30 2.98
N SER A 8 -2.03 -15.02 3.41
CA SER A 8 -0.80 -15.33 2.68
C SER A 8 -0.86 -14.93 1.20
N ARG A 9 -0.78 -15.87 0.28
CA ARG A 9 -0.71 -15.62 -1.16
C ARG A 9 -1.99 -15.06 -1.79
N GLU A 10 -3.06 -14.94 -1.02
CA GLU A 10 -4.28 -14.28 -1.49
C GLU A 10 -4.12 -12.77 -1.66
N PHE A 11 -3.07 -12.17 -1.07
CA PHE A 11 -2.95 -10.72 -1.00
C PHE A 11 -2.97 -10.05 -2.39
N PRO A 12 -2.07 -10.38 -3.32
CA PRO A 12 -2.10 -9.72 -4.63
C PRO A 12 -3.40 -9.96 -5.37
N LYS A 13 -3.93 -11.15 -5.29
CA LYS A 13 -5.18 -11.55 -5.95
C LYS A 13 -6.37 -10.71 -5.49
N LYS A 14 -6.44 -10.37 -4.21
CA LYS A 14 -7.54 -9.59 -3.64
C LYS A 14 -7.31 -8.09 -3.68
N VAL A 15 -6.07 -7.64 -3.56
CA VAL A 15 -5.77 -6.21 -3.43
C VAL A 15 -5.57 -5.53 -4.79
N ILE A 16 -4.94 -6.19 -5.75
CA ILE A 16 -4.73 -5.59 -7.08
C ILE A 16 -6.04 -5.11 -7.71
N PRO A 17 -7.14 -5.91 -7.70
CA PRO A 17 -8.41 -5.41 -8.23
C PRO A 17 -8.94 -4.16 -7.52
N LEU A 18 -8.70 -4.04 -6.21
CA LEU A 18 -9.10 -2.84 -5.46
C LEU A 18 -8.31 -1.61 -5.92
N ILE A 19 -7.00 -1.76 -6.14
CA ILE A 19 -6.16 -0.68 -6.65
C ILE A 19 -6.66 -0.23 -8.02
N LYS A 20 -6.97 -1.17 -8.90
CA LYS A 20 -7.43 -0.87 -10.25
C LYS A 20 -8.77 -0.14 -10.28
N LYS A 21 -9.59 -0.29 -9.25
CA LYS A 21 -10.88 0.37 -9.13
C LYS A 21 -10.80 1.74 -8.44
N ALA A 22 -9.65 2.12 -7.93
CA ALA A 22 -9.48 3.42 -7.25
C ALA A 22 -9.82 4.57 -8.20
N LYS A 23 -10.48 5.59 -7.66
CA LYS A 23 -10.95 6.73 -8.45
C LYS A 23 -10.38 8.06 -7.99
N ARG A 24 -10.04 8.21 -6.71
CA ARG A 24 -9.62 9.48 -6.13
C ARG A 24 -8.25 9.45 -5.50
N SER A 25 -8.01 8.50 -4.61
CA SER A 25 -6.78 8.50 -3.82
C SER A 25 -6.36 7.11 -3.35
N ILE A 26 -5.05 6.95 -3.18
CA ILE A 26 -4.46 5.79 -2.52
C ILE A 26 -3.41 6.32 -1.56
N ASP A 27 -3.64 6.15 -0.25
CA ASP A 27 -2.72 6.55 0.79
C ASP A 27 -2.05 5.29 1.36
N ILE A 28 -0.72 5.28 1.39
CA ILE A 28 0.07 4.11 1.74
C ILE A 28 1.02 4.44 2.88
N ILE A 29 1.09 3.54 3.87
CA ILE A 29 2.18 3.48 4.82
C ILE A 29 2.71 2.06 4.78
N VAL A 30 3.99 1.89 4.47
CA VAL A 30 4.55 0.53 4.43
C VAL A 30 6.01 0.53 4.86
N PHE A 31 6.37 -0.51 5.63
CA PHE A 31 7.73 -0.69 6.11
C PHE A 31 8.68 -1.08 4.99
N ASP A 32 8.35 -2.13 4.22
CA ASP A 32 9.21 -2.63 3.15
C ASP A 32 8.45 -2.73 1.83
N TRP A 33 9.08 -2.27 0.75
CA TRP A 33 8.46 -2.22 -0.56
C TRP A 33 9.52 -2.48 -1.63
N GLY A 34 9.37 -3.58 -2.34
CA GLY A 34 10.29 -3.98 -3.40
C GLY A 34 9.79 -3.55 -4.78
N TRP A 35 10.71 -3.13 -5.62
CA TRP A 35 10.46 -2.77 -7.02
C TRP A 35 11.36 -3.59 -7.92
N TYR A 36 10.78 -4.24 -8.91
CA TYR A 36 11.46 -5.20 -9.79
C TYR A 36 11.04 -4.91 -11.23
N ALA A 37 11.49 -3.77 -11.76
CA ALA A 37 11.03 -3.24 -13.05
C ALA A 37 11.17 -4.25 -14.20
N ASP A 38 12.19 -5.12 -14.17
CA ASP A 38 12.44 -6.10 -15.22
C ASP A 38 11.68 -7.40 -15.02
N GLU A 39 11.01 -7.58 -13.89
CA GLU A 39 10.31 -8.83 -13.58
C GLU A 39 8.80 -8.63 -13.69
N ILE A 40 8.34 -8.37 -14.90
CA ILE A 40 6.97 -7.94 -15.18
C ILE A 40 5.91 -9.00 -14.84
N GLY A 41 6.28 -10.27 -14.74
CA GLY A 41 5.37 -11.35 -14.38
C GLY A 41 5.27 -11.62 -12.87
N GLU A 42 6.12 -11.00 -12.06
CA GLU A 42 6.05 -11.15 -10.61
C GLU A 42 4.85 -10.44 -10.03
N GLN A 43 4.16 -11.09 -9.07
CA GLN A 43 2.96 -10.52 -8.46
C GLN A 43 3.20 -9.15 -7.84
N ILE A 44 4.34 -8.97 -7.16
CA ILE A 44 4.67 -7.66 -6.58
C ILE A 44 4.82 -6.59 -7.67
N GLN A 45 5.40 -6.93 -8.81
CA GLN A 45 5.57 -5.94 -9.87
C GLN A 45 4.26 -5.63 -10.59
N ILE A 46 3.36 -6.61 -10.71
CA ILE A 46 1.99 -6.37 -11.21
C ILE A 46 1.25 -5.42 -10.26
N PHE A 47 1.40 -5.63 -8.95
CA PHE A 47 0.86 -4.74 -7.91
C PHE A 47 1.45 -3.32 -8.05
N ASN A 48 2.76 -3.22 -8.18
CA ASN A 48 3.46 -1.93 -8.36
C ASN A 48 2.96 -1.18 -9.60
N ASN A 49 2.81 -1.89 -10.71
CA ASN A 49 2.33 -1.29 -11.95
C ASN A 49 0.89 -0.82 -11.83
N ALA A 50 0.04 -1.52 -11.07
CA ALA A 50 -1.32 -1.06 -10.82
C ALA A 50 -1.35 0.27 -10.08
N ILE A 51 -0.48 0.44 -9.08
CA ILE A 51 -0.35 1.70 -8.32
C ILE A 51 0.19 2.82 -9.22
N PHE A 52 1.24 2.51 -9.98
CA PHE A 52 1.82 3.48 -10.93
C PHE A 52 0.78 3.95 -11.95
N ASN A 53 0.03 3.01 -12.53
CA ASN A 53 -0.99 3.33 -13.52
C ASN A 53 -2.13 4.15 -12.92
N ALA A 54 -2.54 3.85 -11.68
CA ALA A 54 -3.55 4.64 -10.98
C ALA A 54 -3.10 6.08 -10.85
N ASN A 55 -1.87 6.31 -10.40
CA ASN A 55 -1.32 7.65 -10.24
C ASN A 55 -1.24 8.38 -11.59
N LYS A 56 -0.80 7.67 -12.61
CA LYS A 56 -0.65 8.23 -13.96
C LYS A 56 -2.00 8.68 -14.54
N HIS A 57 -3.07 8.01 -14.17
CA HIS A 57 -4.42 8.30 -14.69
C HIS A 57 -5.28 9.15 -13.74
N GLY A 58 -4.67 9.86 -12.83
CA GLY A 58 -5.34 10.88 -12.04
C GLY A 58 -5.71 10.50 -10.61
N VAL A 59 -5.42 9.29 -10.17
CA VAL A 59 -5.58 8.93 -8.76
C VAL A 59 -4.42 9.52 -7.98
N LYS A 60 -4.70 10.24 -6.90
CA LYS A 60 -3.66 10.83 -6.07
C LYS A 60 -3.06 9.76 -5.16
N VAL A 61 -1.84 9.34 -5.46
CA VAL A 61 -1.12 8.36 -4.63
C VAL A 61 -0.12 9.08 -3.75
N ARG A 62 -0.15 8.77 -2.44
CA ARG A 62 0.81 9.29 -1.46
C ARG A 62 1.34 8.12 -0.63
N ALA A 63 2.64 8.10 -0.37
CA ALA A 63 3.25 7.02 0.40
C ALA A 63 4.18 7.55 1.47
N LEU A 64 4.02 7.06 2.69
CA LEU A 64 4.96 7.24 3.78
C LEU A 64 5.74 5.94 3.93
N VAL A 65 7.06 6.01 3.80
CA VAL A 65 7.90 4.81 3.75
C VAL A 65 9.04 4.90 4.76
N GLN A 66 9.61 3.75 5.08
CA GLN A 66 10.75 3.65 5.98
C GLN A 66 12.06 3.91 5.26
N LYS A 67 12.21 3.36 4.05
CA LYS A 67 13.48 3.36 3.34
C LYS A 67 13.59 4.49 2.33
N ARG A 68 14.69 5.26 2.42
CA ARG A 68 14.94 6.37 1.50
C ARG A 68 14.98 5.92 0.04
N LEU A 69 15.53 4.74 -0.24
CA LEU A 69 15.58 4.23 -1.61
C LEU A 69 14.18 4.06 -2.20
N VAL A 70 13.23 3.61 -1.40
CA VAL A 70 11.85 3.46 -1.85
C VAL A 70 11.26 4.83 -2.23
N LYS A 71 11.50 5.85 -1.39
CA LYS A 71 11.06 7.21 -1.69
C LYS A 71 11.62 7.69 -3.03
N VAL A 72 12.92 7.47 -3.26
CA VAL A 72 13.57 7.89 -4.51
C VAL A 72 12.92 7.21 -5.71
N ILE A 73 12.65 5.91 -5.63
CA ILE A 73 12.01 5.17 -6.72
C ILE A 73 10.60 5.74 -6.99
N LEU A 74 9.80 5.92 -5.94
CA LEU A 74 8.43 6.42 -6.09
C LEU A 74 8.42 7.80 -6.73
N GLU A 75 9.27 8.71 -6.26
CA GLU A 75 9.36 10.05 -6.81
C GLU A 75 9.80 10.04 -8.28
N SER A 76 10.70 9.14 -8.65
CA SER A 76 11.13 9.02 -10.05
C SER A 76 9.97 8.58 -10.97
N LEU A 77 8.93 7.99 -10.41
CA LEU A 77 7.73 7.56 -11.12
C LEU A 77 6.59 8.57 -11.02
N GLY A 78 6.85 9.74 -10.43
CA GLY A 78 5.82 10.77 -10.26
C GLY A 78 4.88 10.55 -9.09
N ILE A 79 5.20 9.64 -8.18
CA ILE A 79 4.38 9.36 -7.00
C ILE A 79 4.91 10.16 -5.82
N GLU A 80 4.02 10.86 -5.12
CA GLU A 80 4.38 11.63 -3.92
C GLU A 80 4.77 10.68 -2.79
N ALA A 81 5.94 10.89 -2.20
CA ALA A 81 6.43 10.01 -1.14
C ALA A 81 7.21 10.79 -0.10
N LYS A 82 7.14 10.33 1.14
CA LYS A 82 7.89 10.88 2.28
C LYS A 82 8.53 9.76 3.07
N VAL A 83 9.66 10.05 3.70
CA VAL A 83 10.27 9.16 4.69
C VAL A 83 9.93 9.70 6.09
N LEU A 84 9.54 8.81 6.98
CA LEU A 84 9.28 9.21 8.37
C LEU A 84 10.62 9.49 9.07
N HIS A 85 10.77 10.71 9.56
CA HIS A 85 11.96 11.11 10.34
C HIS A 85 11.72 10.80 11.80
N SER A 86 12.14 9.62 12.24
CA SER A 86 11.98 9.17 13.62
C SER A 86 13.08 8.18 13.95
N LYS A 87 13.44 8.13 15.24
CA LYS A 87 14.34 7.08 15.74
C LYS A 87 13.62 5.74 15.90
N TYR A 88 12.29 5.74 15.81
CA TYR A 88 11.49 4.51 15.93
C TYR A 88 11.11 4.00 14.55
N LEU A 89 10.97 2.69 14.46
CA LEU A 89 10.69 2.01 13.21
C LEU A 89 9.26 2.26 12.73
N LEU A 90 9.12 2.58 11.46
CA LEU A 90 7.82 2.63 10.79
C LEU A 90 7.47 1.20 10.35
N HIS A 91 6.70 0.48 11.16
CA HIS A 91 6.43 -0.93 10.92
C HIS A 91 5.01 -1.20 10.39
N ILE A 92 4.28 -0.18 10.06
CA ILE A 92 2.91 -0.24 9.56
C ILE A 92 2.89 -0.76 8.13
N LYS A 93 1.84 -1.51 7.77
CA LYS A 93 1.52 -1.92 6.40
C LYS A 93 0.06 -1.58 6.18
N LEU A 94 -0.21 -0.45 5.57
CA LEU A 94 -1.55 0.13 5.44
C LEU A 94 -1.72 0.76 4.06
N MET A 95 -2.87 0.50 3.44
CA MET A 95 -3.30 1.18 2.22
C MET A 95 -4.74 1.61 2.41
N ILE A 96 -5.03 2.89 2.14
CA ILE A 96 -6.39 3.42 2.19
C ILE A 96 -6.76 3.88 0.78
N ILE A 97 -7.80 3.28 0.22
CA ILE A 97 -8.23 3.54 -1.16
C ILE A 97 -9.51 4.37 -1.12
N ASP A 98 -9.48 5.54 -1.76
CA ASP A 98 -10.61 6.46 -1.88
C ASP A 98 -11.23 6.87 -0.53
N GLY A 99 -10.50 6.66 0.56
CA GLY A 99 -11.04 6.90 1.90
C GLY A 99 -12.15 5.93 2.28
N GLU A 100 -12.42 4.90 1.48
CA GLU A 100 -13.57 4.00 1.64
C GLU A 100 -13.17 2.56 1.96
N ILE A 101 -11.94 2.17 1.65
CA ILE A 101 -11.44 0.81 1.87
C ILE A 101 -10.05 0.93 2.47
N ALA A 102 -9.76 0.15 3.51
CA ALA A 102 -8.41 0.05 4.04
C ALA A 102 -7.96 -1.41 3.99
N VAL A 103 -6.69 -1.61 3.64
CA VAL A 103 -6.05 -2.93 3.67
C VAL A 103 -4.87 -2.82 4.61
N LEU A 104 -4.87 -3.60 5.68
CA LEU A 104 -3.80 -3.56 6.66
C LEU A 104 -3.56 -4.93 7.26
N GLY A 105 -2.35 -5.14 7.75
CA GLY A 105 -1.98 -6.39 8.38
C GLY A 105 -0.48 -6.60 8.36
N SER A 106 -0.07 -7.84 8.16
CA SER A 106 1.34 -8.19 8.20
C SER A 106 2.05 -8.11 6.86
N HIS A 107 1.31 -8.06 5.74
CA HIS A 107 1.92 -8.09 4.40
C HIS A 107 2.70 -6.80 4.11
N ASN A 108 4.02 -6.91 3.97
CA ASN A 108 4.82 -5.92 3.27
C ASN A 108 4.58 -6.06 1.77
N TYR A 109 5.05 -5.10 1.00
CA TYR A 109 4.92 -5.14 -0.47
C TYR A 109 6.22 -5.70 -1.05
N THR A 110 6.39 -7.01 -0.91
CA THR A 110 7.62 -7.72 -1.28
C THR A 110 7.31 -9.07 -1.91
N LYS A 111 8.28 -9.63 -2.62
CA LYS A 111 8.18 -10.98 -3.17
C LYS A 111 7.87 -12.00 -2.08
N ASN A 112 8.57 -11.93 -0.96
CA ASN A 112 8.41 -12.90 0.12
C ASN A 112 7.03 -12.82 0.75
N ALA A 113 6.52 -11.60 0.99
CA ALA A 113 5.19 -11.42 1.57
C ALA A 113 4.10 -11.93 0.62
N PHE A 114 4.26 -11.72 -0.68
CA PHE A 114 3.24 -12.10 -1.67
C PHE A 114 3.28 -13.57 -2.06
N ASN A 115 4.46 -14.19 -2.02
CA ASN A 115 4.66 -15.52 -2.60
C ASN A 115 5.02 -16.62 -1.60
N LEU A 116 5.63 -16.31 -0.46
CA LEU A 116 6.25 -17.31 0.40
C LEU A 116 5.81 -17.27 1.86
N ASN A 117 5.76 -16.09 2.47
CA ASN A 117 5.55 -15.97 3.91
C ASN A 117 4.14 -16.36 4.33
N TYR A 118 4.02 -16.79 5.60
CA TYR A 118 2.71 -16.88 6.27
C TYR A 118 2.33 -15.48 6.73
N GLU A 119 1.28 -14.93 6.18
CA GLU A 119 0.86 -13.56 6.44
C GLU A 119 -0.66 -13.50 6.62
N VAL A 120 -1.13 -12.52 7.37
CA VAL A 120 -2.57 -12.24 7.50
C VAL A 120 -2.80 -10.74 7.42
N SER A 121 -3.74 -10.34 6.57
CA SER A 121 -4.19 -8.96 6.49
C SER A 121 -5.70 -8.94 6.41
N VAL A 122 -6.28 -7.74 6.47
CA VAL A 122 -7.74 -7.57 6.45
C VAL A 122 -8.12 -6.39 5.59
N ILE A 123 -9.23 -6.53 4.87
CA ILE A 123 -9.88 -5.43 4.16
C ILE A 123 -10.97 -4.88 5.08
N ILE A 124 -10.88 -3.59 5.40
CA ILE A 124 -11.81 -2.89 6.29
C ILE A 124 -12.63 -1.90 5.48
N LYS A 125 -13.94 -1.91 5.70
CA LYS A 125 -14.88 -1.02 4.99
C LYS A 125 -15.78 -0.23 5.93
N ASP A 126 -15.76 -0.48 7.24
CA ASP A 126 -16.62 0.25 8.17
C ASP A 126 -16.09 1.68 8.38
N SER A 127 -17.02 2.63 8.42
CA SER A 127 -16.67 4.05 8.47
C SER A 127 -15.91 4.45 9.73
N LYS A 128 -16.25 3.85 10.87
CA LYS A 128 -15.60 4.18 12.14
C LYS A 128 -14.11 3.84 12.13
N SER A 129 -13.77 2.63 11.65
CA SER A 129 -12.38 2.21 11.55
C SER A 129 -11.64 3.02 10.50
N LEU A 130 -12.28 3.27 9.36
CA LEU A 130 -11.69 4.08 8.29
C LEU A 130 -11.39 5.50 8.76
N ASP A 131 -12.28 6.12 9.51
CA ASP A 131 -12.07 7.47 10.02
C ASP A 131 -10.85 7.52 10.93
N ARG A 132 -10.67 6.53 11.80
CA ARG A 132 -9.49 6.45 12.66
C ARG A 132 -8.20 6.28 11.85
N LEU A 133 -8.22 5.44 10.83
CA LEU A 133 -7.04 5.20 10.00
C LEU A 133 -6.68 6.44 9.17
N LYS A 134 -7.68 7.12 8.62
CA LYS A 134 -7.46 8.36 7.88
C LYS A 134 -6.87 9.46 8.77
N GLU A 135 -7.39 9.61 9.97
CA GLU A 135 -6.86 10.57 10.94
C GLU A 135 -5.39 10.26 11.29
N TYR A 136 -5.09 8.98 11.52
CA TYR A 136 -3.73 8.57 11.84
C TYR A 136 -2.78 8.84 10.66
N PHE A 137 -3.17 8.48 9.45
CA PHE A 137 -2.37 8.76 8.26
C PHE A 137 -2.06 10.26 8.18
N LYS A 138 -3.09 11.07 8.31
CA LYS A 138 -2.96 12.53 8.25
C LYS A 138 -1.97 13.06 9.29
N SER A 139 -2.00 12.48 10.50
CA SER A 139 -1.17 12.95 11.60
C SER A 139 0.32 12.67 11.39
N ILE A 140 0.67 11.55 10.74
CA ILE A 140 2.09 11.17 10.59
C ILE A 140 2.68 11.47 9.22
N TYR A 141 1.85 11.75 8.23
CA TYR A 141 2.31 12.01 6.87
C TYR A 141 2.92 13.42 6.69
N GLN A 142 2.77 14.26 7.63
CA GLN A 142 3.19 15.68 7.56
C GLN A 142 4.65 15.89 7.21
#